data_16ad7e16d68aa0568ba06d85d8599a8e
#
_entry.id   16ad7e16d68aa0568ba06d85d8599a8e
#
_cell.length_a   1.000
_cell.length_b   1.000
_cell.length_c   1.000
_cell.angle_alpha   90.00
_cell.angle_beta   90.00
_cell.angle_gamma   90.00
#
_symmetry.space_group_name_H-M   'P 1'
#
loop_
_entity.id
_entity.type
_entity.pdbx_description
1 polymer ?
#
loop_
_entity_poly.entity_id
_entity_poly.type
_entity_poly.pdbx_seq_one_letter_code
_entity_poly.pdbx_strand_id
1 'polypeptide(L)'
;MHVPEDDIITLLELHAVDGIRNCFTHGLDANSLHNDQPLIYELLREYTRSPRFKVCVKAFVDAGLKFDDRAVLAVLLNDAAMLEDEFKIDPSIPVKRISFRAAYTPLEEVTLLHVCAEFNHVACAELLVNHGANLNATSCTDEFGFGAQTPIFHTVNQNNHQSKEMMHFLLEQGAKLDI
;
A
#
# COMPACT_ATOMS: atom_id res chain seq x y z
N MET A 1 4.14 26.99 -15.37
CA MET A 1 3.10 26.36 -16.24
C MET A 1 2.24 25.55 -15.27
N HIS A 2 0.97 25.87 -15.18
CA HIS A 2 0.06 25.13 -14.28
C HIS A 2 -0.17 23.75 -14.87
N VAL A 3 0.17 22.69 -14.13
CA VAL A 3 -0.16 21.32 -14.53
C VAL A 3 -1.66 21.15 -14.27
N PRO A 4 -2.48 20.80 -15.26
CA PRO A 4 -3.90 20.53 -15.03
C PRO A 4 -4.05 19.39 -14.01
N GLU A 5 -5.04 19.51 -13.13
CA GLU A 5 -5.31 18.52 -12.08
C GLU A 5 -5.62 17.13 -12.67
N ASP A 6 -6.31 17.10 -13.80
CA ASP A 6 -6.63 15.86 -14.54
C ASP A 6 -5.38 15.13 -15.05
N ASP A 7 -4.28 15.84 -15.31
CA ASP A 7 -3.03 15.24 -15.79
C ASP A 7 -2.34 14.44 -14.69
N ILE A 8 -2.34 14.93 -13.43
CA ILE A 8 -1.68 14.19 -12.33
C ILE A 8 -2.42 12.89 -12.01
N ILE A 9 -3.76 12.88 -12.03
CA ILE A 9 -4.54 11.66 -11.75
C ILE A 9 -4.22 10.57 -12.79
N THR A 10 -4.20 10.92 -14.07
CA THR A 10 -3.78 9.98 -15.13
C THR A 10 -2.36 9.46 -14.93
N LEU A 11 -1.43 10.32 -14.50
CA LEU A 11 -0.06 9.91 -14.21
C LEU A 11 0.03 8.96 -13.00
N LEU A 12 -0.81 9.16 -11.99
CA LEU A 12 -0.91 8.27 -10.83
C LEU A 12 -1.49 6.91 -11.25
N GLU A 13 -2.57 6.89 -12.01
CA GLU A 13 -3.18 5.67 -12.56
C GLU A 13 -2.18 4.81 -13.34
N LEU A 14 -1.37 5.45 -14.17
CA LEU A 14 -0.38 4.78 -15.01
C LEU A 14 0.93 4.46 -14.29
N HIS A 15 1.09 4.85 -13.04
CA HIS A 15 2.36 4.82 -12.31
C HIS A 15 3.51 5.45 -13.14
N ALA A 16 3.24 6.61 -13.74
CA ALA A 16 4.16 7.34 -14.61
C ALA A 16 5.15 8.18 -13.80
N VAL A 17 6.14 7.51 -13.19
CA VAL A 17 7.08 8.07 -12.19
C VAL A 17 7.69 9.41 -12.62
N ASP A 18 8.20 9.49 -13.86
CA ASP A 18 8.86 10.71 -14.34
C ASP A 18 7.87 11.86 -14.55
N GLY A 19 6.63 11.54 -14.98
CA GLY A 19 5.55 12.52 -15.08
C GLY A 19 5.18 13.08 -13.71
N ILE A 20 5.03 12.20 -12.70
CA ILE A 20 4.72 12.59 -11.32
C ILE A 20 5.83 13.49 -10.75
N ARG A 21 7.10 13.11 -10.90
CA ARG A 21 8.25 13.92 -10.49
C ARG A 21 8.26 15.29 -11.18
N ASN A 22 7.94 15.29 -12.46
CA ASN A 22 7.88 16.53 -13.24
C ASN A 22 6.79 17.49 -12.70
N CYS A 23 5.61 16.97 -12.32
CA CYS A 23 4.56 17.77 -11.70
C CYS A 23 5.06 18.46 -10.42
N PHE A 24 5.72 17.73 -9.54
CA PHE A 24 6.28 18.27 -8.30
C PHE A 24 7.38 19.31 -8.57
N THR A 25 8.26 19.04 -9.51
CA THR A 25 9.32 20.00 -9.92
C THR A 25 8.74 21.30 -10.46
N HIS A 26 7.56 21.26 -11.09
CA HIS A 26 6.86 22.44 -11.62
C HIS A 26 5.90 23.07 -10.61
N GLY A 27 5.97 22.71 -9.34
CA GLY A 27 5.33 23.41 -8.24
C GLY A 27 4.01 22.80 -7.75
N LEU A 28 3.65 21.58 -8.19
CA LEU A 28 2.60 20.83 -7.52
C LEU A 28 3.06 20.48 -6.10
N ASP A 29 2.25 20.78 -5.08
CA ASP A 29 2.53 20.38 -3.70
C ASP A 29 2.16 18.90 -3.51
N ALA A 30 3.11 18.08 -3.03
CA ALA A 30 2.88 16.68 -2.69
C ALA A 30 1.80 16.49 -1.59
N ASN A 31 1.50 17.56 -0.85
CA ASN A 31 0.48 17.59 0.20
C ASN A 31 -0.85 18.21 -0.26
N SER A 32 -0.99 18.50 -1.56
CA SER A 32 -2.25 19.02 -2.08
C SER A 32 -3.40 18.04 -1.87
N LEU A 33 -4.62 18.58 -1.86
CA LEU A 33 -5.83 17.78 -1.76
C LEU A 33 -6.44 17.57 -3.15
N HIS A 34 -7.00 16.39 -3.37
CA HIS A 34 -7.90 16.10 -4.47
C HIS A 34 -9.19 15.49 -3.89
N ASN A 35 -10.35 16.06 -4.22
CA ASN A 35 -11.65 15.66 -3.64
C ASN A 35 -11.61 15.60 -2.10
N ASP A 36 -11.05 16.62 -1.46
CA ASP A 36 -10.90 16.76 0.01
C ASP A 36 -10.05 15.67 0.67
N GLN A 37 -9.26 14.92 -0.10
CA GLN A 37 -8.33 13.91 0.39
C GLN A 37 -6.90 14.23 -0.05
N PRO A 38 -5.88 13.90 0.76
CA PRO A 38 -4.49 14.03 0.32
C PRO A 38 -4.23 13.31 -1.01
N LEU A 39 -3.55 13.99 -1.92
CA LEU A 39 -3.31 13.49 -3.30
C LEU A 39 -2.66 12.10 -3.33
N ILE A 40 -1.85 11.74 -2.33
CA ILE A 40 -1.24 10.39 -2.22
C ILE A 40 -2.31 9.28 -2.17
N TYR A 41 -3.52 9.56 -1.66
CA TYR A 41 -4.58 8.56 -1.61
C TYR A 41 -5.16 8.24 -2.99
N GLU A 42 -5.04 9.14 -3.98
CA GLU A 42 -5.40 8.81 -5.36
C GLU A 42 -4.50 7.70 -5.90
N LEU A 43 -3.17 7.77 -5.65
CA LEU A 43 -2.26 6.67 -6.01
C LEU A 43 -2.61 5.33 -5.35
N LEU A 44 -3.07 5.36 -4.09
CA LEU A 44 -3.49 4.15 -3.37
C LEU A 44 -4.81 3.57 -3.89
N ARG A 45 -5.70 4.43 -4.42
CA ARG A 45 -7.04 4.07 -4.91
C ARG A 45 -7.03 3.45 -6.30
N GLU A 46 -6.02 3.75 -7.10
CA GLU A 46 -5.94 3.23 -8.46
C GLU A 46 -5.85 1.71 -8.48
N TYR A 47 -6.49 1.10 -9.48
CA TYR A 47 -6.47 -0.36 -9.62
C TYR A 47 -5.14 -0.88 -10.17
N THR A 48 -4.33 -0.01 -10.74
CA THR A 48 -3.01 -0.38 -11.28
C THR A 48 -2.12 -0.87 -10.16
N ARG A 49 -1.62 -2.08 -10.33
CA ARG A 49 -0.60 -2.66 -9.45
C ARG A 49 0.64 -2.93 -10.28
N SER A 50 1.73 -2.28 -9.94
CA SER A 50 3.00 -2.44 -10.65
C SER A 50 4.18 -2.27 -9.70
N PRO A 51 5.37 -2.82 -10.05
CA PRO A 51 6.59 -2.61 -9.26
C PRO A 51 6.99 -1.13 -9.11
N ARG A 52 6.41 -0.25 -9.96
CA ARG A 52 6.64 1.21 -9.92
C ARG A 52 5.86 1.90 -8.80
N PHE A 53 4.85 1.27 -8.20
CA PHE A 53 4.05 1.86 -7.13
C PHE A 53 4.91 2.50 -6.04
N LYS A 54 5.81 1.73 -5.42
CA LYS A 54 6.72 2.23 -4.38
C LYS A 54 7.63 3.38 -4.85
N VAL A 55 7.95 3.42 -6.14
CA VAL A 55 8.75 4.51 -6.73
C VAL A 55 7.93 5.78 -6.90
N CYS A 56 6.63 5.65 -7.18
CA CYS A 56 5.68 6.77 -7.16
C CYS A 56 5.53 7.31 -5.73
N VAL A 57 5.34 6.45 -4.72
CA VAL A 57 5.31 6.86 -3.30
C VAL A 57 6.59 7.61 -2.93
N LYS A 58 7.75 7.08 -3.36
CA LYS A 58 9.05 7.75 -3.14
C LYS A 58 9.11 9.14 -3.77
N ALA A 59 8.51 9.35 -4.95
CA ALA A 59 8.46 10.66 -5.59
C ALA A 59 7.69 11.68 -4.74
N PHE A 60 6.60 11.27 -4.08
CA PHE A 60 5.88 12.11 -3.11
C PHE A 60 6.76 12.45 -1.89
N VAL A 61 7.46 11.46 -1.35
CA VAL A 61 8.36 11.66 -0.19
C VAL A 61 9.48 12.64 -0.54
N ASP A 62 10.11 12.46 -1.72
CA ASP A 62 11.18 13.35 -2.19
C ASP A 62 10.69 14.79 -2.44
N ALA A 63 9.40 14.95 -2.72
CA ALA A 63 8.73 16.25 -2.87
C ALA A 63 8.19 16.84 -1.55
N GLY A 64 8.48 16.21 -0.41
CA GLY A 64 8.14 16.71 0.92
C GLY A 64 6.76 16.29 1.42
N LEU A 65 6.29 15.10 1.02
CA LEU A 65 5.07 14.50 1.57
C LEU A 65 5.12 14.46 3.10
N LYS A 66 4.06 14.94 3.73
CA LYS A 66 3.78 14.76 5.15
C LYS A 66 2.85 13.56 5.30
N PHE A 67 3.31 12.54 5.98
CA PHE A 67 2.55 11.31 6.20
C PHE A 67 2.73 10.88 7.65
N ASP A 68 1.66 10.98 8.44
CA ASP A 68 1.75 10.87 9.90
C ASP A 68 2.10 9.45 10.35
N ASP A 69 1.57 8.43 9.67
CA ASP A 69 1.79 7.03 10.02
C ASP A 69 3.04 6.48 9.35
N ARG A 70 4.17 6.55 10.04
CA ARG A 70 5.46 6.14 9.50
C ARG A 70 5.56 4.65 9.22
N ALA A 71 4.89 3.79 10.01
CA ALA A 71 4.87 2.35 9.74
C ALA A 71 4.10 2.04 8.45
N VAL A 72 2.97 2.70 8.22
CA VAL A 72 2.23 2.62 6.96
C VAL A 72 3.09 3.12 5.80
N LEU A 73 3.75 4.27 5.94
CA LEU A 73 4.61 4.81 4.90
C LEU A 73 5.77 3.86 4.56
N ALA A 74 6.39 3.23 5.56
CA ALA A 74 7.45 2.24 5.37
C ALA A 74 6.94 1.05 4.53
N VAL A 75 5.73 0.56 4.83
CA VAL A 75 5.10 -0.51 4.05
C VAL A 75 4.82 -0.06 2.61
N LEU A 76 4.28 1.13 2.38
CA LEU A 76 4.01 1.65 1.03
C LEU A 76 5.29 1.84 0.19
N LEU A 77 6.40 2.16 0.82
CA LEU A 77 7.73 2.24 0.20
C LEU A 77 8.40 0.88 0.01
N ASN A 78 7.91 -0.17 0.66
CA ASN A 78 8.61 -1.45 0.87
C ASN A 78 10.00 -1.26 1.51
N ASP A 79 10.07 -0.34 2.48
CA ASP A 79 11.29 -0.01 3.21
C ASP A 79 11.32 -0.76 4.55
N ALA A 80 11.92 -1.96 4.52
CA ALA A 80 12.03 -2.82 5.70
C ALA A 80 12.90 -2.19 6.80
N ALA A 81 13.91 -1.38 6.45
CA ALA A 81 14.75 -0.72 7.44
C ALA A 81 13.98 0.36 8.21
N MET A 82 13.20 1.17 7.50
CA MET A 82 12.32 2.15 8.12
C MET A 82 11.27 1.45 9.00
N LEU A 83 10.69 0.34 8.56
CA LEU A 83 9.70 -0.42 9.33
C LEU A 83 10.33 -1.04 10.59
N GLU A 84 11.56 -1.55 10.52
CA GLU A 84 12.31 -2.05 11.67
C GLU A 84 12.55 -0.97 12.74
N ASP A 85 12.82 0.26 12.31
CA ASP A 85 12.94 1.38 13.25
C ASP A 85 11.61 1.71 13.94
N GLU A 86 10.49 1.62 13.23
CA GLU A 86 9.17 1.82 13.82
C GLU A 86 8.79 0.71 14.81
N PHE A 87 9.20 -0.55 14.60
CA PHE A 87 9.01 -1.64 15.57
C PHE A 87 9.69 -1.39 16.91
N LYS A 88 10.83 -0.69 16.92
CA LYS A 88 11.53 -0.31 18.16
C LYS A 88 10.72 0.69 18.99
N ILE A 89 9.84 1.46 18.32
CA ILE A 89 8.98 2.48 18.94
C ILE A 89 7.64 1.88 19.36
N ASP A 90 7.02 1.11 18.45
CA ASP A 90 5.70 0.50 18.66
C ASP A 90 5.71 -1.00 18.28
N PRO A 91 5.88 -1.90 19.27
CA PRO A 91 5.82 -3.35 19.03
C PRO A 91 4.43 -3.87 18.60
N SER A 92 3.38 -3.04 18.67
CA SER A 92 2.01 -3.45 18.29
C SER A 92 1.74 -3.35 16.80
N ILE A 93 2.67 -2.83 16.00
CA ILE A 93 2.53 -2.67 14.53
C ILE A 93 2.04 -3.94 13.82
N PRO A 94 2.47 -5.18 14.17
CA PRO A 94 2.02 -6.39 13.45
C PRO A 94 0.52 -6.67 13.54
N VAL A 95 -0.14 -6.14 14.60
CA VAL A 95 -1.58 -6.30 14.82
C VAL A 95 -2.38 -5.03 14.55
N LYS A 96 -1.71 -3.96 14.17
CA LYS A 96 -2.32 -2.66 13.87
C LYS A 96 -3.33 -2.80 12.72
N ARG A 97 -4.50 -2.17 12.90
CA ARG A 97 -5.55 -2.08 11.88
C ARG A 97 -5.55 -0.70 11.25
N ILE A 98 -5.71 -0.68 9.94
CA ILE A 98 -5.80 0.54 9.14
C ILE A 98 -6.89 0.40 8.08
N SER A 99 -7.33 1.53 7.54
CA SER A 99 -8.31 1.56 6.46
C SER A 99 -7.83 2.49 5.35
N PHE A 100 -7.86 1.98 4.12
CA PHE A 100 -7.65 2.74 2.90
C PHE A 100 -8.82 2.52 1.96
N ARG A 101 -9.28 3.58 1.33
CA ARG A 101 -10.17 3.43 0.20
C ARG A 101 -9.39 2.90 -1.00
N ALA A 102 -9.66 1.65 -1.41
CA ALA A 102 -9.08 1.04 -2.60
C ALA A 102 -10.12 0.93 -3.71
N ALA A 103 -9.68 0.96 -4.97
CA ALA A 103 -10.58 0.94 -6.12
C ALA A 103 -11.28 -0.41 -6.30
N TYR A 104 -10.54 -1.50 -6.17
CA TYR A 104 -11.05 -2.86 -6.42
C TYR A 104 -11.19 -3.71 -5.18
N THR A 105 -10.21 -3.67 -4.32
CA THR A 105 -10.20 -4.46 -3.10
C THR A 105 -10.26 -3.52 -1.93
N PRO A 106 -11.37 -3.47 -1.18
CA PRO A 106 -11.46 -2.64 0.00
C PRO A 106 -10.37 -3.02 1.00
N LEU A 107 -9.54 -2.03 1.39
CA LEU A 107 -8.54 -2.17 2.43
C LEU A 107 -9.09 -1.52 3.71
N GLU A 108 -10.17 -2.11 4.26
CA GLU A 108 -10.84 -1.62 5.46
C GLU A 108 -10.60 -2.56 6.63
N GLU A 109 -10.19 -1.99 7.77
CA GLU A 109 -9.83 -2.75 8.97
C GLU A 109 -8.82 -3.89 8.68
N VAL A 110 -7.85 -3.60 7.82
CA VAL A 110 -6.80 -4.54 7.41
C VAL A 110 -5.54 -4.36 8.24
N THR A 111 -4.71 -5.40 8.32
CA THR A 111 -3.35 -5.28 8.87
C THR A 111 -2.36 -4.81 7.83
N LEU A 112 -1.18 -4.37 8.25
CA LEU A 112 -0.12 -3.99 7.31
C LEU A 112 0.33 -5.16 6.41
N LEU A 113 0.14 -6.41 6.84
CA LEU A 113 0.43 -7.57 6.01
C LEU A 113 -0.52 -7.68 4.80
N HIS A 114 -1.79 -7.27 4.94
CA HIS A 114 -2.71 -7.17 3.78
C HIS A 114 -2.21 -6.13 2.77
N VAL A 115 -1.73 -4.97 3.27
CA VAL A 115 -1.18 -3.92 2.41
C VAL A 115 0.08 -4.42 1.68
N CYS A 116 0.97 -5.13 2.38
CA CYS A 116 2.12 -5.76 1.74
C CYS A 116 1.70 -6.73 0.63
N ALA A 117 0.64 -7.53 0.88
CA ALA A 117 0.12 -8.48 -0.10
C ALA A 117 -0.49 -7.77 -1.31
N GLU A 118 -1.26 -6.71 -1.09
CA GLU A 118 -1.89 -5.90 -2.15
C GLU A 118 -0.85 -5.29 -3.10
N PHE A 119 0.30 -4.84 -2.57
CA PHE A 119 1.33 -4.16 -3.36
C PHE A 119 2.57 -5.01 -3.66
N ASN A 120 2.54 -6.32 -3.34
CA ASN A 120 3.66 -7.26 -3.52
C ASN A 120 4.96 -6.80 -2.82
N HIS A 121 4.84 -6.29 -1.59
CA HIS A 121 5.94 -5.75 -0.80
C HIS A 121 6.54 -6.80 0.14
N VAL A 122 7.25 -7.77 -0.44
CA VAL A 122 7.74 -8.97 0.27
C VAL A 122 8.69 -8.63 1.42
N ALA A 123 9.61 -7.67 1.24
CA ALA A 123 10.59 -7.34 2.29
C ALA A 123 9.92 -6.85 3.60
N CYS A 124 8.89 -6.01 3.49
CA CYS A 124 8.11 -5.59 4.66
C CYS A 124 7.23 -6.73 5.20
N ALA A 125 6.69 -7.59 4.34
CA ALA A 125 5.91 -8.75 4.76
C ALA A 125 6.73 -9.74 5.58
N GLU A 126 7.96 -10.05 5.13
CA GLU A 126 8.90 -10.91 5.88
C GLU A 126 9.14 -10.35 7.28
N LEU A 127 9.38 -9.04 7.38
CA LEU A 127 9.61 -8.40 8.66
C LEU A 127 8.39 -8.46 9.57
N LEU A 128 7.19 -8.14 9.03
CA LEU A 128 5.93 -8.23 9.77
C LEU A 128 5.69 -9.65 10.31
N VAL A 129 5.90 -10.68 9.48
CA VAL A 129 5.73 -12.08 9.89
C VAL A 129 6.73 -12.48 10.97
N ASN A 130 8.00 -12.08 10.85
CA ASN A 130 9.03 -12.30 11.86
C ASN A 130 8.69 -11.64 13.21
N HIS A 131 7.94 -10.53 13.18
CA HIS A 131 7.41 -9.84 14.37
C HIS A 131 6.03 -10.34 14.81
N GLY A 132 5.55 -11.46 14.26
CA GLY A 132 4.34 -12.15 14.71
C GLY A 132 3.04 -11.67 14.07
N ALA A 133 3.09 -11.05 12.90
CA ALA A 133 1.87 -10.75 12.15
C ALA A 133 1.08 -12.03 11.84
N ASN A 134 -0.24 -11.98 12.05
CA ASN A 134 -1.10 -13.11 11.76
C ASN A 134 -1.34 -13.25 10.26
N LEU A 135 -0.81 -14.32 9.65
CA LEU A 135 -0.96 -14.64 8.22
C LEU A 135 -2.42 -14.77 7.78
N ASN A 136 -3.31 -15.13 8.71
CA ASN A 136 -4.72 -15.39 8.48
C ASN A 136 -5.62 -14.34 9.15
N ALA A 137 -5.09 -13.16 9.44
CA ALA A 137 -5.91 -12.04 9.90
C ALA A 137 -6.95 -11.70 8.84
N THR A 138 -8.20 -11.49 9.24
CA THR A 138 -9.29 -11.12 8.32
C THR A 138 -9.50 -9.60 8.32
N SER A 139 -9.85 -9.03 7.18
CA SER A 139 -10.41 -7.67 7.08
C SER A 139 -11.80 -7.61 7.74
N CYS A 140 -12.42 -6.42 7.76
CA CYS A 140 -13.82 -6.32 8.16
C CYS A 140 -14.76 -7.05 7.18
N THR A 141 -15.98 -7.28 7.64
CA THR A 141 -17.11 -7.68 6.78
C THR A 141 -18.08 -6.53 6.69
N ASP A 142 -18.71 -6.36 5.52
CA ASP A 142 -19.78 -5.39 5.34
C ASP A 142 -21.12 -5.90 5.95
N GLU A 143 -22.16 -5.08 5.85
CA GLU A 143 -23.51 -5.41 6.36
C GLU A 143 -24.16 -6.62 5.68
N PHE A 144 -23.66 -7.05 4.52
CA PHE A 144 -24.12 -8.22 3.76
C PHE A 144 -23.26 -9.47 4.05
N GLY A 145 -22.23 -9.36 4.88
CA GLY A 145 -21.34 -10.46 5.21
C GLY A 145 -20.21 -10.71 4.20
N PHE A 146 -20.01 -9.80 3.22
CA PHE A 146 -18.87 -9.85 2.32
C PHE A 146 -17.63 -9.20 2.97
N GLY A 147 -16.46 -9.71 2.65
CA GLY A 147 -15.19 -9.28 3.25
C GLY A 147 -14.49 -10.43 3.93
N ALA A 148 -13.99 -10.23 5.15
CA ALA A 148 -13.16 -11.19 5.88
C ALA A 148 -11.97 -11.72 5.07
N GLN A 149 -11.48 -10.91 4.13
CA GLN A 149 -10.36 -11.26 3.27
C GLN A 149 -9.08 -11.35 4.10
N THR A 150 -8.25 -12.34 3.80
CA THR A 150 -6.94 -12.52 4.42
C THR A 150 -5.83 -11.97 3.53
N PRO A 151 -4.60 -11.77 4.04
CA PRO A 151 -3.52 -11.25 3.22
C PRO A 151 -3.31 -12.02 1.91
N ILE A 152 -3.44 -13.34 1.92
CA ILE A 152 -3.24 -14.13 0.69
C ILE A 152 -4.30 -13.87 -0.38
N PHE A 153 -5.52 -13.48 0.01
CA PHE A 153 -6.58 -13.09 -0.94
C PHE A 153 -6.12 -11.93 -1.84
N HIS A 154 -5.39 -10.97 -1.28
CA HIS A 154 -4.89 -9.79 -2.00
C HIS A 154 -3.83 -10.14 -3.08
N THR A 155 -3.30 -11.36 -3.08
CA THR A 155 -2.33 -11.79 -4.09
C THR A 155 -2.98 -12.35 -5.36
N VAL A 156 -4.25 -12.77 -5.31
CA VAL A 156 -4.93 -13.42 -6.46
C VAL A 156 -5.60 -12.42 -7.39
N ASN A 157 -5.80 -11.20 -6.94
CA ASN A 157 -6.52 -10.16 -7.68
C ASN A 157 -5.62 -9.30 -8.59
N GLN A 158 -4.38 -9.75 -8.82
CA GLN A 158 -3.35 -9.00 -9.52
C GLN A 158 -3.22 -9.45 -10.98
N ASN A 159 -3.25 -8.46 -11.89
CA ASN A 159 -2.97 -8.70 -13.29
C ASN A 159 -1.49 -9.10 -13.52
N ASN A 160 -1.24 -9.96 -14.51
CA ASN A 160 0.09 -10.33 -14.98
C ASN A 160 1.00 -11.04 -13.95
N HIS A 161 0.44 -11.77 -12.99
CA HIS A 161 1.20 -12.55 -11.99
C HIS A 161 2.18 -11.72 -11.15
N GLN A 162 1.94 -10.44 -10.96
CA GLN A 162 2.85 -9.55 -10.24
C GLN A 162 2.97 -9.88 -8.76
N SER A 163 1.97 -10.55 -8.15
CA SER A 163 1.97 -10.97 -6.75
C SER A 163 2.43 -12.42 -6.53
N LYS A 164 3.00 -13.06 -7.53
CA LYS A 164 3.43 -14.46 -7.42
C LYS A 164 4.45 -14.68 -6.29
N GLU A 165 5.39 -13.76 -6.15
CA GLU A 165 6.41 -13.82 -5.11
C GLU A 165 5.80 -13.76 -3.72
N MET A 166 4.90 -12.81 -3.49
CA MET A 166 4.16 -12.66 -2.23
C MET A 166 3.28 -13.87 -1.95
N MET A 167 2.57 -14.39 -2.95
CA MET A 167 1.75 -15.59 -2.78
C MET A 167 2.59 -16.77 -2.31
N HIS A 168 3.74 -17.03 -2.98
CA HIS A 168 4.64 -18.10 -2.58
C HIS A 168 5.14 -17.88 -1.15
N PHE A 169 5.61 -16.68 -0.84
CA PHE A 169 6.05 -16.35 0.51
C PHE A 169 4.98 -16.66 1.56
N LEU A 170 3.75 -16.17 1.39
CA LEU A 170 2.67 -16.39 2.36
C LEU A 170 2.34 -17.89 2.51
N LEU A 171 2.32 -18.66 1.42
CA LEU A 171 2.09 -20.10 1.46
C LEU A 171 3.22 -20.84 2.18
N GLU A 172 4.47 -20.50 1.93
CA GLU A 172 5.64 -21.07 2.61
C GLU A 172 5.63 -20.78 4.11
N GLN A 173 5.09 -19.61 4.51
CA GLN A 173 4.90 -19.25 5.92
C GLN A 173 3.66 -19.93 6.56
N GLY A 174 2.83 -20.62 5.79
CA GLY A 174 1.68 -21.36 6.30
C GLY A 174 0.34 -20.61 6.26
N ALA A 175 0.21 -19.64 5.36
CA ALA A 175 -1.09 -18.99 5.11
C ALA A 175 -2.11 -20.04 4.63
N LYS A 176 -3.34 -19.94 5.13
CA LYS A 176 -4.44 -20.85 4.79
C LYS A 176 -5.18 -20.37 3.55
N LEU A 177 -5.72 -21.32 2.77
CA LEU A 177 -6.53 -21.07 1.57
C LEU A 177 -8.02 -21.31 1.81
N ASP A 178 -8.38 -21.93 2.93
CA ASP A 178 -9.71 -22.43 3.26
C ASP A 178 -10.38 -21.61 4.38
N ILE A 179 -10.31 -20.29 4.25
CA ILE A 179 -10.85 -19.34 5.23
C ILE A 179 -12.17 -18.78 4.72
#